data_0e6519ec74479ff1f4d57e40fd67ac0f
#
_entry.id   0e6519ec74479ff1f4d57e40fd67ac0f
#
_cell.length_a   1.000
_cell.length_b   1.000
_cell.length_c   1.000
_cell.angle_alpha   90.00
_cell.angle_beta   90.00
_cell.angle_gamma   90.00
#
_symmetry.space_group_name_H-M   'P 1'
#
loop_
_entity.id
_entity.type
_entity.pdbx_description
1 polymer ?
#
loop_
_entity_poly.entity_id
_entity_poly.type
_entity_poly.pdbx_seq_one_letter_code
_entity_poly.pdbx_strand_id
1 'polypeptide(L)'
;MLKLTAGMLGVVALAMLGAASPVLGEDDFPLVGTYTENQACKGDASDAGASKVKITPRDIDSVFGLCKILERKRDGNTFAVHVECKDPSGNQMMGDVKFTVREDKTIDFSDQDQTYKAVLHKCPE
;
A
#
# COMPACT_ATOMS: atom_id res chain seq x y z
N MET A 1 -4.73 5.38 -56.20
CA MET A 1 -4.63 5.37 -55.69
C MET A 1 -4.71 5.38 -54.69
N LEU A 2 -4.62 5.30 -54.60
CA LEU A 2 -4.54 5.22 -53.78
C LEU A 2 -4.63 5.11 -52.73
N LYS A 3 -4.67 4.93 -52.55
CA LYS A 3 -4.62 4.72 -51.68
C LYS A 3 -4.47 4.68 -50.70
N LEU A 4 -4.39 4.54 -50.70
CA LEU A 4 -4.15 4.40 -49.86
C LEU A 4 -4.27 4.56 -48.91
N THR A 5 -4.45 4.58 -48.78
CA THR A 5 -4.49 4.72 -47.96
C THR A 5 -4.54 4.68 -47.03
N ALA A 6 -4.50 4.36 -46.94
CA ALA A 6 -4.36 4.25 -46.05
C ALA A 6 -4.25 4.22 -45.13
N GLY A 7 -4.26 4.03 -44.96
CA GLY A 7 -4.12 3.87 -43.94
C GLY A 7 -3.98 3.91 -43.14
N MET A 8 -4.09 3.92 -43.21
CA MET A 8 -3.94 3.86 -42.33
C MET A 8 -4.13 3.99 -41.43
N LEU A 9 -4.24 3.84 -41.46
CA LEU A 9 -4.39 3.86 -40.59
C LEU A 9 -4.33 3.93 -39.66
N GLY A 10 -4.37 3.85 -39.59
CA GLY A 10 -4.27 3.78 -38.58
C GLY A 10 -4.20 3.69 -37.73
N VAL A 11 -4.27 3.55 -37.94
CA VAL A 11 -4.24 3.28 -37.09
C VAL A 11 -4.14 3.33 -36.18
N VAL A 12 -4.13 3.24 -36.25
CA VAL A 12 -4.02 3.13 -35.45
C VAL A 12 -4.09 3.35 -34.51
N ALA A 13 -4.14 3.32 -34.47
CA ALA A 13 -4.18 3.46 -33.67
C ALA A 13 -4.39 3.29 -32.72
N LEU A 14 -4.43 2.91 -32.73
CA LEU A 14 -4.57 2.62 -31.92
C LEU A 14 -4.41 2.60 -30.98
N ALA A 15 -4.42 2.32 -31.12
CA ALA A 15 -4.26 2.05 -30.34
C ALA A 15 -3.95 2.23 -29.51
N MET A 16 -3.92 2.36 -29.51
CA MET A 16 -3.53 2.49 -28.67
C MET A 16 -3.88 2.54 -27.80
N LEU A 17 -4.14 2.25 -27.61
CA LEU A 17 -4.40 2.24 -26.85
C LEU A 17 -4.19 2.15 -25.97
N GLY A 18 -4.27 2.28 -26.09
CA GLY A 18 -4.03 2.28 -25.20
C GLY A 18 -3.67 1.82 -24.42
N ALA A 19 -3.14 1.46 -25.07
CA ALA A 19 -2.73 0.86 -24.03
C ALA A 19 -3.11 1.42 -22.90
N ALA A 20 -3.89 1.44 -22.82
CA ALA A 20 -4.27 1.90 -21.66
C ALA A 20 -3.46 1.39 -20.59
N SER A 21 -2.59 2.16 -20.15
CA SER A 21 -1.98 1.78 -18.95
C SER A 21 -3.03 1.71 -17.92
N PRO A 22 -3.12 0.63 -17.26
CA PRO A 22 -4.07 0.52 -16.20
C PRO A 22 -3.72 1.51 -15.12
N VAL A 23 -4.68 2.22 -14.70
CA VAL A 23 -4.55 2.99 -13.48
C VAL A 23 -4.60 1.99 -12.35
N LEU A 24 -3.67 2.08 -11.44
CA LEU A 24 -3.69 1.25 -10.27
C LEU A 24 -4.86 1.65 -9.40
N GLY A 25 -5.82 0.77 -9.29
CA GLY A 25 -6.95 0.99 -8.43
C GLY A 25 -6.68 0.54 -7.01
N GLU A 26 -7.65 0.72 -6.18
CA GLU A 26 -7.54 0.31 -4.78
C GLU A 26 -7.39 -1.19 -4.65
N ASP A 27 -7.92 -1.95 -5.61
CA ASP A 27 -7.79 -3.40 -5.60
C ASP A 27 -6.37 -3.88 -5.76
N ASP A 28 -5.49 -3.01 -6.24
CA ASP A 28 -4.08 -3.37 -6.41
C ASP A 28 -3.24 -3.11 -5.19
N PHE A 29 -3.87 -2.81 -4.07
CA PHE A 29 -3.17 -2.58 -2.82
C PHE A 29 -3.36 -3.79 -1.91
N PRO A 30 -2.47 -4.79 -1.99
CA PRO A 30 -2.66 -6.04 -1.26
C PRO A 30 -2.40 -5.94 0.24
N LEU A 31 -2.03 -4.77 0.73
CA LEU A 31 -1.72 -4.57 2.13
C LEU A 31 -2.96 -4.37 3.00
N VAL A 32 -4.14 -4.26 2.40
CA VAL A 32 -5.37 -4.01 3.16
C VAL A 32 -5.64 -5.13 4.14
N GLY A 33 -5.86 -4.78 5.40
CA GLY A 33 -6.16 -5.75 6.44
C GLY A 33 -5.79 -5.23 7.80
N THR A 34 -5.98 -6.08 8.80
CA THR A 34 -5.59 -5.80 10.17
C THR A 34 -4.42 -6.70 10.54
N TYR A 35 -3.44 -6.13 11.22
CA TYR A 35 -2.19 -6.81 11.53
C TYR A 35 -1.81 -6.59 12.98
N THR A 36 -1.01 -7.51 13.53
CA THR A 36 -0.33 -7.29 14.79
C THR A 36 1.16 -7.09 14.52
N GLU A 37 1.83 -6.31 15.39
CA GLU A 37 3.25 -6.04 15.23
C GLU A 37 4.07 -7.04 16.02
N ASN A 38 5.02 -7.64 15.34
CA ASN A 38 6.10 -8.45 15.93
C ASN A 38 5.66 -9.72 16.64
N GLN A 39 4.42 -10.13 16.48
CA GLN A 39 3.95 -11.42 16.96
C GLN A 39 2.78 -11.90 16.10
N ALA A 40 2.60 -13.20 16.04
CA ALA A 40 1.53 -13.76 15.23
C ALA A 40 0.16 -13.31 15.75
N CYS A 41 -0.74 -13.04 14.83
CA CYS A 41 -2.11 -12.68 15.16
C CYS A 41 -2.98 -13.92 15.11
N LYS A 42 -3.61 -14.25 16.23
CA LYS A 42 -4.39 -15.47 16.32
C LYS A 42 -5.89 -15.23 16.24
N GLY A 43 -6.30 -13.95 16.37
CA GLY A 43 -7.72 -13.61 16.31
C GLY A 43 -8.47 -13.92 17.60
N ASP A 44 -7.76 -14.09 18.69
CA ASP A 44 -8.39 -14.41 19.99
C ASP A 44 -7.80 -13.51 21.08
N ALA A 45 -8.08 -13.84 22.33
CA ALA A 45 -7.67 -13.01 23.45
C ALA A 45 -6.15 -12.93 23.62
N SER A 46 -5.40 -13.87 23.03
CA SER A 46 -3.94 -13.84 23.14
C SER A 46 -3.34 -12.64 22.42
N ASP A 47 -4.08 -11.95 21.56
CA ASP A 47 -3.60 -10.78 20.85
C ASP A 47 -3.72 -9.49 21.67
N ALA A 48 -4.27 -9.55 22.88
CA ALA A 48 -4.66 -8.36 23.63
C ALA A 48 -3.50 -7.40 23.91
N GLY A 49 -2.27 -7.94 24.06
CA GLY A 49 -1.11 -7.10 24.32
C GLY A 49 -0.36 -6.64 23.09
N ALA A 50 -0.82 -7.00 21.92
CA ALA A 50 -0.13 -6.68 20.68
C ALA A 50 -0.55 -5.32 20.15
N SER A 51 0.41 -4.59 19.59
CA SER A 51 0.09 -3.37 18.86
C SER A 51 -0.55 -3.77 17.54
N LYS A 52 -1.58 -3.06 17.16
CA LYS A 52 -2.32 -3.36 15.94
C LYS A 52 -2.18 -2.27 14.91
N VAL A 53 -2.17 -2.69 13.66
CA VAL A 53 -2.14 -1.79 12.51
C VAL A 53 -3.28 -2.18 11.60
N LYS A 54 -4.11 -1.21 11.25
CA LYS A 54 -5.19 -1.44 10.30
C LYS A 54 -4.89 -0.65 9.05
N ILE A 55 -4.85 -1.33 7.92
CA ILE A 55 -4.56 -0.71 6.63
C ILE A 55 -5.80 -0.81 5.76
N THR A 56 -6.23 0.34 5.26
CA THR A 56 -7.31 0.42 4.27
C THR A 56 -6.71 1.01 2.99
N PRO A 57 -7.46 1.08 1.90
CA PRO A 57 -6.93 1.72 0.70
C PRO A 57 -6.54 3.18 0.88
N ARG A 58 -7.03 3.83 1.93
CA ARG A 58 -6.83 5.27 2.12
C ARG A 58 -6.13 5.64 3.41
N ASP A 59 -6.09 4.74 4.39
CA ASP A 59 -5.64 5.08 5.72
C ASP A 59 -4.79 3.98 6.32
N ILE A 60 -3.93 4.38 7.25
CA ILE A 60 -3.20 3.45 8.09
C ILE A 60 -3.43 3.91 9.52
N ASP A 61 -4.03 3.04 10.33
CA ASP A 61 -4.31 3.33 11.74
C ASP A 61 -3.37 2.48 12.59
N SER A 62 -2.55 3.12 13.40
CA SER A 62 -1.56 2.43 14.20
C SER A 62 -1.35 3.16 15.53
N VAL A 63 -0.38 2.69 16.32
CA VAL A 63 -0.02 3.33 17.57
C VAL A 63 0.47 4.77 17.35
N PHE A 64 0.91 5.10 16.15
CA PHE A 64 1.35 6.45 15.82
C PHE A 64 0.21 7.39 15.48
N GLY A 65 -1.01 6.89 15.46
CA GLY A 65 -2.18 7.66 15.12
C GLY A 65 -2.75 7.25 13.79
N LEU A 66 -3.60 8.09 13.25
CA LEU A 66 -4.27 7.84 11.99
C LEU A 66 -3.51 8.55 10.88
N CYS A 67 -3.07 7.79 9.90
CA CYS A 67 -2.33 8.32 8.76
C CYS A 67 -3.18 8.21 7.51
N LYS A 68 -3.27 9.32 6.78
CA LYS A 68 -3.94 9.33 5.49
C LYS A 68 -2.91 9.03 4.43
N ILE A 69 -3.22 8.12 3.53
CA ILE A 69 -2.34 7.78 2.42
C ILE A 69 -2.51 8.84 1.33
N LEU A 70 -1.41 9.52 1.01
CA LEU A 70 -1.42 10.56 -0.01
C LEU A 70 -0.90 10.03 -1.34
N GLU A 71 0.06 9.10 -1.31
CA GLU A 71 0.64 8.55 -2.52
C GLU A 71 1.16 7.15 -2.23
N ARG A 72 1.04 6.28 -3.21
CA ARG A 72 1.54 4.90 -3.12
C ARG A 72 2.39 4.60 -4.35
N LYS A 73 3.53 3.97 -4.13
CA LYS A 73 4.37 3.49 -5.22
C LYS A 73 4.74 2.04 -4.93
N ARG A 74 4.71 1.24 -5.96
CA ARG A 74 5.05 -0.17 -5.83
C ARG A 74 6.29 -0.50 -6.64
N ASP A 75 7.20 -1.26 -6.04
CA ASP A 75 8.37 -1.78 -6.71
C ASP A 75 8.52 -3.24 -6.28
N GLY A 76 8.04 -4.15 -7.12
CA GLY A 76 8.03 -5.56 -6.76
C GLY A 76 7.15 -5.82 -5.55
N ASN A 77 7.75 -6.32 -4.49
CA ASN A 77 7.04 -6.62 -3.24
C ASN A 77 7.12 -5.49 -2.24
N THR A 78 7.70 -4.38 -2.62
CA THR A 78 7.87 -3.23 -1.73
C THR A 78 6.92 -2.12 -2.12
N PHE A 79 6.26 -1.56 -1.13
CA PHE A 79 5.32 -0.46 -1.31
C PHE A 79 5.84 0.72 -0.52
N ALA A 80 6.12 1.81 -1.22
CA ALA A 80 6.50 3.07 -0.58
C ALA A 80 5.26 3.94 -0.51
N VAL A 81 4.91 4.40 0.67
CA VAL A 81 3.67 5.10 0.91
C VAL A 81 3.97 6.43 1.58
N HIS A 82 3.49 7.50 0.95
CA HIS A 82 3.60 8.84 1.53
C HIS A 82 2.34 9.11 2.34
N VAL A 83 2.51 9.49 3.59
CA VAL A 83 1.38 9.62 4.51
C VAL A 83 1.41 10.96 5.23
N GLU A 84 0.23 11.38 5.63
CA GLU A 84 0.03 12.50 6.52
C GLU A 84 -0.63 11.95 7.77
N CYS A 85 0.06 12.03 8.88
CA CYS A 85 -0.39 11.41 10.12
C CYS A 85 -0.82 12.46 11.13
N LYS A 86 -1.82 12.11 11.91
CA LYS A 86 -2.26 12.93 13.02
C LYS A 86 -2.17 12.07 14.26
N ASP A 87 -1.37 12.50 15.22
CA ASP A 87 -1.21 11.75 16.45
C ASP A 87 -2.37 12.03 17.40
N PRO A 88 -2.46 11.27 18.52
CA PRO A 88 -3.58 11.48 19.46
C PRO A 88 -3.63 12.89 20.06
N SER A 89 -2.51 13.61 20.06
CA SER A 89 -2.48 14.99 20.53
C SER A 89 -2.94 15.99 19.50
N GLY A 90 -3.20 15.54 18.27
CA GLY A 90 -3.63 16.41 17.19
C GLY A 90 -2.51 16.99 16.37
N ASN A 91 -1.26 16.63 16.64
CA ASN A 91 -0.14 17.11 15.86
C ASN A 91 -0.11 16.38 14.52
N GLN A 92 0.15 17.13 13.47
CA GLN A 92 0.26 16.58 12.13
C GLN A 92 1.71 16.42 11.74
N MET A 93 2.01 15.34 11.03
CA MET A 93 3.33 15.13 10.48
C MET A 93 3.18 14.38 9.16
N MET A 94 4.11 14.60 8.27
CA MET A 94 4.15 13.90 6.99
C MET A 94 5.39 13.03 6.99
N GLY A 95 5.31 11.93 6.28
CA GLY A 95 6.44 11.04 6.18
C GLY A 95 6.23 9.99 5.13
N ASP A 96 7.25 9.19 4.95
CA ASP A 96 7.22 8.06 4.04
C ASP A 96 7.42 6.79 4.84
N VAL A 97 6.62 5.79 4.54
CA VAL A 97 6.77 4.48 5.17
C VAL A 97 6.92 3.44 4.07
N LYS A 98 7.52 2.33 4.42
CA LYS A 98 7.80 1.28 3.46
C LYS A 98 7.28 -0.04 4.00
N PHE A 99 6.60 -0.78 3.13
CA PHE A 99 6.11 -2.11 3.44
C PHE A 99 6.70 -3.08 2.43
N THR A 100 7.31 -4.15 2.91
CA THR A 100 7.82 -5.20 2.02
C THR A 100 7.13 -6.50 2.37
N VAL A 101 6.43 -7.07 1.40
CA VAL A 101 5.72 -8.34 1.59
C VAL A 101 6.73 -9.48 1.47
N ARG A 102 6.81 -10.29 2.49
CA ARG A 102 7.72 -11.43 2.54
C ARG A 102 7.08 -12.67 1.94
N GLU A 103 7.88 -13.68 1.69
CA GLU A 103 7.38 -14.93 1.15
C GLU A 103 6.37 -15.62 2.05
N ASP A 104 6.53 -15.49 3.36
CA ASP A 104 5.60 -16.08 4.33
C ASP A 104 4.37 -15.21 4.56
N LYS A 105 4.21 -14.15 3.77
CA LYS A 105 3.06 -13.23 3.82
C LYS A 105 3.10 -12.26 4.97
N THR A 106 4.11 -12.30 5.82
CA THR A 106 4.31 -11.23 6.78
C THR A 106 4.84 -10.00 6.03
N ILE A 107 4.79 -8.86 6.67
CA ILE A 107 5.17 -7.60 6.04
C ILE A 107 6.22 -6.92 6.90
N ASP A 108 7.35 -6.58 6.29
CA ASP A 108 8.34 -5.73 6.94
C ASP A 108 7.88 -4.29 6.80
N PHE A 109 7.72 -3.62 7.91
CA PHE A 109 7.33 -2.22 7.96
C PHE A 109 8.48 -1.39 8.50
N SER A 110 8.77 -0.28 7.85
CA SER A 110 9.77 0.66 8.35
C SER A 110 9.36 2.08 8.01
N ASP A 111 9.83 3.03 8.83
CA ASP A 111 9.69 4.44 8.50
C ASP A 111 10.81 4.86 7.55
N GLN A 112 10.77 6.11 7.13
CA GLN A 112 11.72 6.63 6.15
C GLN A 112 13.17 6.52 6.61
N ASP A 113 13.41 6.79 7.88
CA ASP A 113 14.76 6.80 8.43
C ASP A 113 15.17 5.44 8.96
N GLN A 114 14.28 4.46 8.89
CA GLN A 114 14.49 3.12 9.42
C GLN A 114 14.77 3.11 10.91
N THR A 115 14.29 4.13 11.61
CA THR A 115 14.40 4.18 13.06
C THR A 115 13.34 3.33 13.73
N TYR A 116 12.24 3.08 13.03
CA TYR A 116 11.20 2.19 13.52
C TYR A 116 11.02 1.06 12.51
N LYS A 117 11.05 -0.15 13.00
CA LYS A 117 10.85 -1.34 12.18
C LYS A 117 9.97 -2.32 12.92
N ALA A 118 9.11 -2.97 12.18
CA ALA A 118 8.23 -3.99 12.75
C ALA A 118 7.93 -5.03 11.69
N VAL A 119 7.59 -6.22 12.15
CA VAL A 119 7.07 -7.26 11.27
C VAL A 119 5.58 -7.35 11.53
N LEU A 120 4.79 -7.19 10.49
CA LEU A 120 3.34 -7.20 10.60
C LEU A 120 2.81 -8.58 10.26
N HIS A 121 1.96 -9.11 11.13
CA HIS A 121 1.34 -10.42 10.97
C HIS A 121 -0.15 -10.22 10.76
N LYS A 122 -0.65 -10.68 9.62
CA LYS A 122 -2.05 -10.46 9.28
C LYS A 122 -2.96 -11.27 10.19
N CYS A 123 -4.01 -10.64 10.64
CA CYS A 123 -5.01 -11.27 11.49
C CYS A 123 -6.02 -12.02 10.64
N PRO A 124 -6.59 -13.13 11.18
CA PRO A 124 -7.69 -13.80 10.53
C PRO A 124 -8.89 -12.86 10.43
N GLU A 125 -9.70 -13.04 9.42
CA GLU A 125 -10.92 -12.26 9.24
C GLU A 125 -12.14 -12.94 9.82
#